data_2f66e16d4042edd58762f7f3fe98019c
#
_entry.id   2f66e16d4042edd58762f7f3fe98019c
#
_cell.length_a   1.000
_cell.length_b   1.000
_cell.length_c   1.000
_cell.angle_alpha   90.00
_cell.angle_beta   90.00
_cell.angle_gamma   90.00
#
_symmetry.space_group_name_H-M   'P 1'
#
loop_
_entity.id
_entity.type
_entity.pdbx_description
1 polymer ?
#
loop_
_entity_poly.entity_id
_entity_poly.type
_entity_poly.pdbx_seq_one_letter_code
_entity_poly.pdbx_strand_id
1 'polypeptide(L)'
;MIKKIISDSGANVLHLDDASFENIPLTIHVDGTDYQDDASLSVNEFIEALHQNDGKTSTACPSIAQWQKAFEGADEIYAITITSVLSGSYNSAVQAASLYREDHPETKIHVIDSLSAGPEMELIIDKLKESIDAGLNFDEICAKINAYKEKTHLNFALESLDNLAKNGRISPAVAKVAKMLKIRIIGR
;
A
#
# COMPACT_ATOMS: atom_id res chain seq x y z
N MET A 1 -23.51 -8.28 -9.21
CA MET A 1 -22.30 -8.69 -8.47
C MET A 1 -21.32 -7.53 -8.55
N ILE A 2 -21.03 -6.90 -7.43
CA ILE A 2 -20.15 -5.73 -7.32
C ILE A 2 -18.75 -6.23 -7.01
N LYS A 3 -17.79 -5.96 -7.94
CA LYS A 3 -16.37 -6.22 -7.76
C LYS A 3 -15.68 -4.93 -7.36
N LYS A 4 -14.94 -4.92 -6.27
CA LYS A 4 -14.28 -3.73 -5.74
C LYS A 4 -12.77 -3.95 -5.61
N ILE A 5 -12.00 -2.98 -6.07
CA ILE A 5 -10.57 -2.90 -5.86
C ILE A 5 -10.33 -1.93 -4.70
N ILE A 6 -9.52 -2.33 -3.73
CA ILE A 6 -9.16 -1.49 -2.59
C ILE A 6 -7.64 -1.48 -2.47
N SER A 7 -7.06 -0.32 -2.24
CA SER A 7 -5.62 -0.20 -2.05
C SER A 7 -5.31 0.69 -0.85
N ASP A 8 -4.21 0.43 -0.16
CA ASP A 8 -3.65 1.49 0.69
C ASP A 8 -2.93 2.56 -0.16
N SER A 9 -2.67 3.72 0.42
CA SER A 9 -2.08 4.85 -0.30
C SER A 9 -0.65 4.63 -0.77
N GLY A 10 -0.01 3.53 -0.37
CA GLY A 10 1.29 3.13 -0.90
C GLY A 10 1.30 2.84 -2.41
N ALA A 11 0.11 2.74 -3.04
CA ALA A 11 -0.03 2.55 -4.49
C ALA A 11 0.10 3.83 -5.32
N ASN A 12 0.06 5.01 -4.72
CA ASN A 12 -0.01 6.31 -5.40
C ASN A 12 -1.25 6.49 -6.31
N VAL A 13 -2.26 5.63 -6.17
CA VAL A 13 -3.53 5.72 -6.92
C VAL A 13 -4.60 6.22 -5.97
N LEU A 14 -5.11 7.42 -6.22
CA LEU A 14 -6.18 8.02 -5.41
C LEU A 14 -7.56 7.81 -6.02
N HIS A 15 -7.63 7.59 -7.32
CA HIS A 15 -8.86 7.41 -8.08
C HIS A 15 -8.61 6.45 -9.26
N LEU A 16 -9.64 5.71 -9.64
CA LEU A 16 -9.61 4.82 -10.80
C LEU A 16 -10.91 4.99 -11.58
N ASP A 17 -10.81 5.44 -12.83
CA ASP A 17 -11.97 5.68 -13.68
C ASP A 17 -12.68 4.36 -14.05
N ASP A 18 -14.01 4.44 -14.16
CA ASP A 18 -14.86 3.31 -14.60
C ASP A 18 -14.71 2.01 -13.78
N ALA A 19 -14.30 2.13 -12.51
CA ALA A 19 -14.17 0.99 -11.61
C ALA A 19 -14.65 1.33 -10.19
N SER A 20 -15.13 0.31 -9.47
CA SER A 20 -15.33 0.43 -8.03
C SER A 20 -13.98 0.34 -7.33
N PHE A 21 -13.43 1.49 -6.96
CA PHE A 21 -12.11 1.63 -6.34
C PHE A 21 -12.20 2.46 -5.06
N GLU A 22 -11.45 2.05 -4.05
CA GLU A 22 -11.27 2.82 -2.82
C GLU A 22 -9.81 2.82 -2.39
N ASN A 23 -9.28 4.01 -2.08
CA ASN A 23 -7.97 4.18 -1.49
C ASN A 23 -8.12 4.40 0.03
N ILE A 24 -7.36 3.65 0.83
CA ILE A 24 -7.33 3.80 2.28
C ILE A 24 -6.00 4.46 2.65
N PRO A 25 -6.02 5.68 3.25
CA PRO A 25 -4.81 6.42 3.51
C PRO A 25 -3.97 5.79 4.64
N LEU A 26 -2.65 5.82 4.45
CA LEU A 26 -1.70 5.75 5.56
C LEU A 26 -1.75 7.07 6.32
N THR A 27 -1.47 7.03 7.61
CA THR A 27 -1.28 8.24 8.42
C THR A 27 0.22 8.52 8.56
N ILE A 28 0.64 9.76 8.28
CA ILE A 28 2.02 10.20 8.42
C ILE A 28 2.11 11.12 9.63
N HIS A 29 2.98 10.81 10.57
CA HIS A 29 3.20 11.58 11.79
C HIS A 29 4.45 12.43 11.66
N VAL A 30 4.30 13.75 11.75
CA VAL A 30 5.40 14.72 11.71
C VAL A 30 5.23 15.70 12.84
N ASP A 31 6.18 15.74 13.78
CA ASP A 31 6.21 16.67 14.90
C ASP A 31 4.88 16.81 15.66
N GLY A 32 4.23 15.68 15.96
CA GLY A 32 2.96 15.63 16.69
C GLY A 32 1.71 15.95 15.84
N THR A 33 1.87 16.20 14.54
CA THR A 33 0.77 16.43 13.60
C THR A 33 0.58 15.18 12.72
N ASP A 34 -0.68 14.81 12.53
CA ASP A 34 -1.07 13.69 11.70
C ASP A 34 -1.55 14.17 10.32
N TYR A 35 -0.97 13.61 9.28
CA TYR A 35 -1.33 13.84 7.88
C TYR A 35 -1.91 12.56 7.30
N GLN A 36 -3.09 12.66 6.67
CA GLN A 36 -3.65 11.54 5.91
C GLN A 36 -3.08 11.58 4.48
N ASP A 37 -2.56 10.45 4.03
CA ASP A 37 -1.99 10.32 2.67
C ASP A 37 -3.11 10.07 1.66
N ASP A 38 -3.94 11.08 1.45
CA ASP A 38 -5.09 11.06 0.54
C ASP A 38 -5.18 12.33 -0.32
N ALA A 39 -6.26 12.46 -1.09
CA ALA A 39 -6.48 13.59 -1.99
C ALA A 39 -6.61 14.95 -1.28
N SER A 40 -6.82 14.97 0.03
CA SER A 40 -6.91 16.21 0.82
C SER A 40 -5.55 16.74 1.27
N LEU A 41 -4.48 15.94 1.12
CA LEU A 41 -3.14 16.31 1.55
C LEU A 41 -2.58 17.45 0.71
N SER A 42 -2.31 18.58 1.34
CA SER A 42 -1.51 19.66 0.74
C SER A 42 -0.03 19.23 0.71
N VAL A 43 0.41 18.71 -0.42
CA VAL A 43 1.78 18.18 -0.59
C VAL A 43 2.83 19.25 -0.28
N ASN A 44 2.61 20.51 -0.69
CA ASN A 44 3.56 21.60 -0.44
C ASN A 44 3.70 21.89 1.06
N GLU A 45 2.57 22.02 1.79
CA GLU A 45 2.59 22.24 3.23
C GLU A 45 3.22 21.06 3.97
N PHE A 46 2.94 19.85 3.51
CA PHE A 46 3.55 18.63 4.08
C PHE A 46 5.07 18.59 3.87
N ILE A 47 5.55 18.95 2.67
CA ILE A 47 6.99 19.03 2.39
C ILE A 47 7.67 20.11 3.27
N GLU A 48 7.03 21.27 3.45
CA GLU A 48 7.53 22.32 4.34
C GLU A 48 7.62 21.81 5.79
N ALA A 49 6.59 21.13 6.29
CA ALA A 49 6.59 20.52 7.61
C ALA A 49 7.74 19.49 7.78
N LEU A 50 7.97 18.67 6.75
CA LEU A 50 9.09 17.71 6.74
C LEU A 50 10.45 18.41 6.79
N HIS A 51 10.64 19.51 6.05
CA HIS A 51 11.89 20.26 6.04
C HIS A 51 12.17 21.00 7.34
N GLN A 52 11.12 21.43 8.04
CA GLN A 52 11.24 22.10 9.34
C GLN A 52 11.42 21.12 10.50
N ASN A 53 11.16 19.83 10.26
CA ASN A 53 11.24 18.79 11.28
C ASN A 53 12.61 18.13 11.30
N ASP A 54 13.41 18.41 12.33
CA ASP A 54 14.67 17.70 12.61
C ASP A 54 14.47 16.35 13.32
N GLY A 55 13.23 16.06 13.73
CA GLY A 55 12.86 14.89 14.50
C GLY A 55 12.62 13.64 13.65
N LYS A 56 12.03 12.64 14.30
CA LYS A 56 11.61 11.40 13.69
C LYS A 56 10.23 11.58 13.06
N THR A 57 10.11 11.25 11.78
CA THR A 57 8.82 11.00 11.15
C THR A 57 8.46 9.51 11.27
N SER A 58 7.18 9.19 11.35
CA SER A 58 6.71 7.79 11.33
C SER A 58 5.43 7.68 10.53
N THR A 59 5.04 6.45 10.21
CA THR A 59 3.79 6.17 9.51
C THR A 59 3.01 5.10 10.25
N ALA A 60 1.68 5.18 10.20
CA ALA A 60 0.77 4.12 10.61
C ALA A 60 0.03 3.59 9.39
N CYS A 61 -0.08 2.26 9.30
CA CYS A 61 -0.89 1.62 8.28
C CYS A 61 -2.38 1.74 8.62
N PRO A 62 -3.29 1.53 7.65
CA PRO A 62 -4.70 1.47 7.90
C PRO A 62 -5.05 0.41 8.95
N SER A 63 -5.97 0.76 9.85
CA SER A 63 -6.47 -0.13 10.89
C SER A 63 -7.39 -1.22 10.32
N ILE A 64 -7.61 -2.28 11.10
CA ILE A 64 -8.58 -3.34 10.77
C ILE A 64 -9.96 -2.75 10.48
N ALA A 65 -10.41 -1.78 11.29
CA ALA A 65 -11.72 -1.15 11.11
C ALA A 65 -11.83 -0.34 9.80
N GLN A 66 -10.76 0.32 9.38
CA GLN A 66 -10.74 1.05 8.09
C GLN A 66 -10.84 0.07 6.92
N TRP A 67 -10.12 -1.06 6.97
CA TRP A 67 -10.24 -2.12 5.96
C TRP A 67 -11.63 -2.72 5.92
N GLN A 68 -12.22 -3.07 7.09
CA GLN A 68 -13.59 -3.62 7.14
C GLN A 68 -14.62 -2.65 6.55
N LYS A 69 -14.52 -1.36 6.88
CA LYS A 69 -15.37 -0.33 6.31
C LYS A 69 -15.25 -0.27 4.78
N ALA A 70 -14.03 -0.36 4.27
CA ALA A 70 -13.80 -0.36 2.82
C ALA A 70 -14.35 -1.61 2.12
N PHE A 71 -14.53 -2.73 2.84
CA PHE A 71 -15.12 -3.94 2.28
C PHE A 71 -16.64 -3.86 2.09
N GLU A 72 -17.31 -2.91 2.73
CA GLU A 72 -18.76 -2.78 2.66
C GLU A 72 -19.28 -2.59 1.23
N GLY A 73 -20.41 -3.22 0.95
CA GLY A 73 -21.17 -3.04 -0.28
C GLY A 73 -20.62 -3.77 -1.50
N ALA A 74 -19.66 -4.67 -1.36
CA ALA A 74 -19.10 -5.45 -2.46
C ALA A 74 -19.29 -6.95 -2.26
N ASP A 75 -19.46 -7.67 -3.37
CA ASP A 75 -19.58 -9.13 -3.42
C ASP A 75 -18.21 -9.82 -3.58
N GLU A 76 -17.31 -9.18 -4.38
CA GLU A 76 -15.94 -9.65 -4.61
C GLU A 76 -14.97 -8.49 -4.38
N ILE A 77 -13.96 -8.71 -3.55
CA ILE A 77 -13.01 -7.70 -3.09
C ILE A 77 -11.58 -8.14 -3.41
N TYR A 78 -10.82 -7.23 -4.01
CA TYR A 78 -9.40 -7.37 -4.28
C TYR A 78 -8.67 -6.26 -3.53
N ALA A 79 -8.11 -6.58 -2.34
CA ALA A 79 -7.44 -5.65 -1.45
C ALA A 79 -5.92 -5.73 -1.64
N ILE A 80 -5.31 -4.66 -2.15
CA ILE A 80 -3.87 -4.58 -2.43
C ILE A 80 -3.21 -3.73 -1.36
N THR A 81 -2.10 -4.21 -0.84
CA THR A 81 -1.32 -3.48 0.16
C THR A 81 0.12 -3.26 -0.29
N ILE A 82 0.74 -2.21 0.21
CA ILE A 82 2.19 -2.07 0.20
C ILE A 82 2.84 -3.32 0.81
N THR A 83 4.06 -3.63 0.40
CA THR A 83 4.79 -4.82 0.87
C THR A 83 4.74 -5.01 2.38
N SER A 84 4.43 -6.25 2.79
CA SER A 84 4.41 -6.66 4.20
C SER A 84 5.77 -6.56 4.90
N VAL A 85 6.86 -6.48 4.13
CA VAL A 85 8.23 -6.30 4.65
C VAL A 85 8.42 -4.90 5.27
N LEU A 86 7.73 -3.88 4.75
CA LEU A 86 7.87 -2.49 5.20
C LEU A 86 6.73 -2.02 6.10
N SER A 87 5.53 -2.61 5.96
CA SER A 87 4.30 -2.11 6.59
C SER A 87 3.46 -3.23 7.19
N GLY A 88 2.72 -2.91 8.25
CA GLY A 88 1.70 -3.78 8.84
C GLY A 88 0.38 -3.82 8.04
N SER A 89 0.27 -3.08 6.93
CA SER A 89 -0.96 -2.93 6.16
C SER A 89 -1.53 -4.27 5.69
N TYR A 90 -0.68 -5.16 5.15
CA TYR A 90 -1.08 -6.50 4.74
C TYR A 90 -1.69 -7.32 5.90
N ASN A 91 -1.01 -7.34 7.04
CA ASN A 91 -1.51 -8.08 8.20
C ASN A 91 -2.83 -7.50 8.73
N SER A 92 -2.98 -6.17 8.70
CA SER A 92 -4.22 -5.49 9.08
C SER A 92 -5.36 -5.86 8.12
N ALA A 93 -5.12 -5.85 6.81
CA ALA A 93 -6.09 -6.25 5.79
C ALA A 93 -6.50 -7.73 5.90
N VAL A 94 -5.54 -8.63 6.15
CA VAL A 94 -5.82 -10.07 6.34
C VAL A 94 -6.70 -10.31 7.56
N GLN A 95 -6.41 -9.66 8.69
CA GLN A 95 -7.22 -9.76 9.89
C GLN A 95 -8.62 -9.16 9.66
N ALA A 96 -8.71 -8.01 9.00
CA ALA A 96 -9.99 -7.41 8.63
C ALA A 96 -10.82 -8.35 7.75
N ALA A 97 -10.20 -8.99 6.75
CA ALA A 97 -10.88 -9.94 5.87
C ALA A 97 -11.36 -11.19 6.61
N SER A 98 -10.60 -11.67 7.60
CA SER A 98 -11.01 -12.80 8.43
C SER A 98 -12.26 -12.47 9.25
N LEU A 99 -12.23 -11.33 9.95
CA LEU A 99 -13.35 -10.87 10.78
C LEU A 99 -14.59 -10.53 9.92
N TYR A 100 -14.40 -9.88 8.77
CA TYR A 100 -15.50 -9.50 7.89
C TYR A 100 -16.28 -10.72 7.36
N ARG A 101 -15.58 -11.82 7.04
CA ARG A 101 -16.20 -13.07 6.58
C ARG A 101 -17.05 -13.77 7.64
N GLU A 102 -16.85 -13.50 8.93
CA GLU A 102 -17.69 -14.09 10.00
C GLU A 102 -19.13 -13.60 9.87
N ASP A 103 -19.31 -12.31 9.52
CA ASP A 103 -20.65 -11.71 9.33
C ASP A 103 -21.12 -11.73 7.87
N HIS A 104 -20.19 -11.93 6.91
CA HIS A 104 -20.43 -11.88 5.46
C HIS A 104 -19.83 -13.09 4.74
N PRO A 105 -20.29 -14.33 5.02
CA PRO A 105 -19.66 -15.56 4.52
C PRO A 105 -19.70 -15.72 3.00
N GLU A 106 -20.61 -15.03 2.30
CA GLU A 106 -20.76 -15.05 0.85
C GLU A 106 -19.78 -14.11 0.14
N THR A 107 -19.20 -13.13 0.86
CA THR A 107 -18.28 -12.15 0.27
C THR A 107 -16.90 -12.78 0.03
N LYS A 108 -16.46 -12.72 -1.21
CA LYS A 108 -15.14 -13.21 -1.59
C LYS A 108 -14.12 -12.10 -1.45
N ILE A 109 -13.08 -12.32 -0.65
CA ILE A 109 -12.02 -11.34 -0.42
C ILE A 109 -10.67 -11.95 -0.74
N HIS A 110 -9.91 -11.33 -1.64
CA HIS A 110 -8.51 -11.65 -1.90
C HIS A 110 -7.62 -10.50 -1.44
N VAL A 111 -6.83 -10.74 -0.39
CA VAL A 111 -5.84 -9.79 0.09
C VAL A 111 -4.51 -10.07 -0.60
N ILE A 112 -3.95 -9.06 -1.24
CA ILE A 112 -2.77 -9.14 -2.10
C ILE A 112 -1.63 -8.37 -1.43
N ASP A 113 -0.61 -9.09 -0.94
CA ASP A 113 0.67 -8.46 -0.65
C ASP A 113 1.35 -8.14 -1.98
N SER A 114 1.53 -6.86 -2.29
CA SER A 114 2.17 -6.46 -3.55
C SER A 114 3.64 -6.89 -3.62
N LEU A 115 4.27 -7.13 -2.47
CA LEU A 115 5.72 -7.26 -2.31
C LEU A 115 6.50 -6.05 -2.83
N SER A 116 5.82 -4.92 -3.02
CA SER A 116 6.31 -3.71 -3.65
C SER A 116 5.68 -2.44 -3.05
N ALA A 117 5.87 -1.31 -3.72
CA ALA A 117 5.29 -0.01 -3.41
C ALA A 117 5.14 0.82 -4.68
N GLY A 118 4.29 1.86 -4.63
CA GLY A 118 4.17 2.86 -5.68
C GLY A 118 3.84 2.29 -7.06
N PRO A 119 4.68 2.54 -8.08
CA PRO A 119 4.35 2.24 -9.49
C PRO A 119 4.05 0.77 -9.79
N GLU A 120 4.66 -0.17 -9.06
CA GLU A 120 4.35 -1.58 -9.28
C GLU A 120 2.97 -1.96 -8.73
N MET A 121 2.54 -1.33 -7.63
CA MET A 121 1.17 -1.51 -7.14
C MET A 121 0.15 -0.95 -8.13
N GLU A 122 0.44 0.18 -8.76
CA GLU A 122 -0.39 0.75 -9.84
C GLU A 122 -0.56 -0.25 -10.99
N LEU A 123 0.52 -0.87 -11.46
CA LEU A 123 0.45 -1.92 -12.50
C LEU A 123 -0.41 -3.13 -12.08
N ILE A 124 -0.40 -3.50 -10.81
CA ILE A 124 -1.26 -4.57 -10.28
C ILE A 124 -2.74 -4.12 -10.28
N ILE A 125 -3.01 -2.88 -9.89
CA ILE A 125 -4.37 -2.29 -9.90
C ILE A 125 -4.92 -2.25 -11.33
N ASP A 126 -4.12 -1.77 -12.29
CA ASP A 126 -4.50 -1.75 -13.70
C ASP A 126 -4.79 -3.16 -14.23
N LYS A 127 -3.98 -4.15 -13.83
CA LYS A 127 -4.18 -5.55 -14.22
C LYS A 127 -5.42 -6.16 -13.59
N LEU A 128 -5.78 -5.76 -12.36
CA LEU A 128 -7.05 -6.13 -11.73
C LEU A 128 -8.23 -5.55 -12.52
N LYS A 129 -8.18 -4.24 -12.81
CA LYS A 129 -9.22 -3.57 -13.60
C LYS A 129 -9.40 -4.24 -14.96
N GLU A 130 -8.32 -4.45 -15.72
CA GLU A 130 -8.34 -5.17 -17.01
C GLU A 130 -9.02 -6.54 -16.89
N SER A 131 -8.74 -7.28 -15.82
CA SER A 131 -9.27 -8.62 -15.60
C SER A 131 -10.76 -8.60 -15.24
N ILE A 132 -11.19 -7.60 -14.47
CA ILE A 132 -12.60 -7.37 -14.13
C ILE A 132 -13.39 -6.99 -15.39
N ASP A 133 -12.88 -6.06 -16.19
CA ASP A 133 -13.49 -5.58 -17.42
C ASP A 133 -13.60 -6.69 -18.47
N ALA A 134 -12.65 -7.61 -18.48
CA ALA A 134 -12.70 -8.83 -19.32
C ALA A 134 -13.73 -9.86 -18.84
N GLY A 135 -14.43 -9.62 -17.72
CA GLY A 135 -15.48 -10.50 -17.20
C GLY A 135 -14.96 -11.78 -16.56
N LEU A 136 -13.70 -11.86 -16.17
CA LEU A 136 -13.15 -13.02 -15.49
C LEU A 136 -13.84 -13.26 -14.14
N ASN A 137 -13.93 -14.52 -13.72
CA ASN A 137 -14.42 -14.85 -12.40
C ASN A 137 -13.35 -14.63 -11.31
N PHE A 138 -13.76 -14.70 -10.03
CA PHE A 138 -12.89 -14.41 -8.89
C PHE A 138 -11.60 -15.24 -8.87
N ASP A 139 -11.70 -16.54 -9.07
CA ASP A 139 -10.56 -17.44 -9.00
C ASP A 139 -9.57 -17.22 -10.17
N GLU A 140 -10.11 -16.95 -11.36
CA GLU A 140 -9.31 -16.59 -12.54
C GLU A 140 -8.55 -15.28 -12.32
N ILE A 141 -9.20 -14.26 -11.73
CA ILE A 141 -8.58 -12.99 -11.39
C ILE A 141 -7.46 -13.22 -10.37
N CYS A 142 -7.73 -13.94 -9.27
CA CYS A 142 -6.73 -14.24 -8.25
C CYS A 142 -5.50 -14.95 -8.83
N ALA A 143 -5.71 -15.98 -9.64
CA ALA A 143 -4.63 -16.71 -10.28
C ALA A 143 -3.81 -15.83 -11.24
N LYS A 144 -4.49 -15.01 -12.06
CA LYS A 144 -3.86 -14.09 -13.02
C LYS A 144 -3.01 -13.03 -12.31
N ILE A 145 -3.50 -12.45 -11.23
CA ILE A 145 -2.78 -11.43 -10.46
C ILE A 145 -1.57 -12.03 -9.75
N ASN A 146 -1.71 -13.20 -9.13
CA ASN A 146 -0.58 -13.86 -8.50
C ASN A 146 0.54 -14.16 -9.51
N ALA A 147 0.18 -14.67 -10.71
CA ALA A 147 1.15 -14.91 -11.77
C ALA A 147 1.75 -13.62 -12.38
N TYR A 148 1.01 -12.52 -12.37
CA TYR A 148 1.47 -11.22 -12.85
C TYR A 148 2.53 -10.61 -11.92
N LYS A 149 2.30 -10.64 -10.62
CA LYS A 149 3.23 -10.18 -9.59
C LYS A 149 4.61 -10.84 -9.66
N GLU A 150 4.69 -12.10 -10.07
CA GLU A 150 5.96 -12.80 -10.22
C GLU A 150 6.81 -12.27 -11.38
N LYS A 151 6.21 -11.51 -12.29
CA LYS A 151 6.86 -11.00 -13.52
C LYS A 151 7.17 -9.52 -13.48
N THR A 152 6.63 -8.81 -12.49
CA THR A 152 6.86 -7.38 -12.30
C THR A 152 7.89 -7.15 -11.20
N HIS A 153 8.63 -6.06 -11.29
CA HIS A 153 9.64 -5.71 -10.32
C HIS A 153 9.80 -4.20 -10.21
N LEU A 154 9.82 -3.70 -8.98
CA LEU A 154 10.16 -2.32 -8.71
C LEU A 154 11.69 -2.17 -8.63
N ASN A 155 12.26 -1.33 -9.49
CA ASN A 155 13.64 -0.89 -9.32
C ASN A 155 13.64 0.53 -8.74
N PHE A 156 14.41 0.75 -7.69
CA PHE A 156 14.49 2.05 -7.03
C PHE A 156 15.95 2.41 -6.69
N ALA A 157 16.21 3.72 -6.64
CA ALA A 157 17.47 4.25 -6.17
C ALA A 157 17.23 5.19 -4.98
N LEU A 158 17.89 4.94 -3.86
CA LEU A 158 17.79 5.74 -2.65
C LEU A 158 19.01 6.62 -2.48
N GLU A 159 18.80 7.93 -2.34
CA GLU A 159 19.88 8.88 -2.05
C GLU A 159 20.33 8.78 -0.59
N SER A 160 19.41 8.53 0.34
CA SER A 160 19.67 8.33 1.76
C SER A 160 18.88 7.17 2.33
N LEU A 161 19.50 6.49 3.30
CA LEU A 161 18.87 5.44 4.09
C LEU A 161 18.46 5.92 5.49
N ASP A 162 18.70 7.18 5.81
CA ASP A 162 18.55 7.70 7.17
C ASP A 162 17.11 7.50 7.71
N ASN A 163 16.08 7.77 6.88
CA ASN A 163 14.70 7.60 7.29
C ASN A 163 14.31 6.14 7.50
N LEU A 164 14.76 5.24 6.65
CA LEU A 164 14.51 3.80 6.81
C LEU A 164 15.18 3.26 8.08
N ALA A 165 16.38 3.73 8.39
CA ALA A 165 17.08 3.36 9.62
C ALA A 165 16.42 3.95 10.87
N LYS A 166 16.06 5.25 10.86
CA LYS A 166 15.33 5.90 11.95
C LYS A 166 14.02 5.19 12.30
N ASN A 167 13.36 4.62 11.30
CA ASN A 167 12.10 3.90 11.45
C ASN A 167 12.25 2.38 11.60
N GLY A 168 13.49 1.86 11.72
CA GLY A 168 13.75 0.45 12.00
C GLY A 168 13.48 -0.51 10.81
N ARG A 169 13.40 0.00 9.57
CA ARG A 169 13.21 -0.82 8.34
C ARG A 169 14.52 -1.34 7.80
N ILE A 170 15.63 -0.72 8.17
CA ILE A 170 16.99 -1.23 7.92
C ILE A 170 17.86 -1.06 9.16
N SER A 171 18.96 -1.81 9.19
CA SER A 171 19.94 -1.68 10.26
C SER A 171 20.60 -0.29 10.24
N PRO A 172 20.68 0.42 11.41
CA PRO A 172 21.42 1.69 11.50
C PRO A 172 22.90 1.57 11.08
N ALA A 173 23.51 0.41 11.28
CA ALA A 173 24.89 0.16 10.86
C ALA A 173 25.02 0.19 9.33
N VAL A 174 24.06 -0.39 8.60
CA VAL A 174 24.04 -0.37 7.12
C VAL A 174 23.90 1.07 6.61
N ALA A 175 22.97 1.85 7.18
CA ALA A 175 22.79 3.24 6.81
C ALA A 175 24.05 4.09 7.04
N LYS A 176 24.70 3.89 8.20
CA LYS A 176 25.93 4.59 8.55
C LYS A 176 27.07 4.28 7.58
N VAL A 177 27.25 3.00 7.23
CA VAL A 177 28.29 2.58 6.27
C VAL A 177 28.01 3.15 4.88
N ALA A 178 26.79 3.04 4.39
CA ALA A 178 26.40 3.60 3.09
C ALA A 178 26.67 5.12 3.01
N LYS A 179 26.30 5.85 4.06
CA LYS A 179 26.54 7.31 4.17
C LYS A 179 28.02 7.65 4.19
N MET A 180 28.81 6.93 5.00
CA MET A 180 30.26 7.16 5.11
C MET A 180 30.98 6.91 3.79
N LEU A 181 30.57 5.88 3.04
CA LEU A 181 31.17 5.53 1.75
C LEU A 181 30.53 6.30 0.57
N LYS A 182 29.54 7.16 0.83
CA LYS A 182 28.76 7.89 -0.20
C LYS A 182 28.13 6.94 -1.25
N ILE A 183 27.73 5.76 -0.80
CA ILE A 183 27.08 4.77 -1.66
C ILE A 183 25.60 5.08 -1.75
N ARG A 184 25.07 5.14 -2.97
CA ARG A 184 23.62 5.12 -3.24
C ARG A 184 23.20 3.67 -3.45
N ILE A 185 22.07 3.31 -2.87
CA ILE A 185 21.56 1.93 -2.96
C ILE A 185 20.55 1.86 -4.10
N ILE A 186 20.79 0.89 -4.98
CA ILE A 186 19.80 0.45 -5.96
C ILE A 186 19.23 -0.85 -5.44
N GLY A 187 17.91 -0.92 -5.34
CA GLY A 187 17.17 -2.10 -4.92
C GLY A 187 16.22 -2.59 -6.00
N ARG A 188 15.81 -3.83 -5.82
CA ARG A 188 14.80 -4.50 -6.62
C ARG A 188 13.85 -5.26 -5.70
#